data_cdb49617dfb62e3ee669fca62d145405
#
_entry.id   cdb49617dfb62e3ee669fca62d145405
#
_cell.length_a   1.000
_cell.length_b   1.000
_cell.length_c   1.000
_cell.angle_alpha   90.00
_cell.angle_beta   90.00
_cell.angle_gamma   90.00
#
_symmetry.space_group_name_H-M   'P 1'
#
loop_
_entity.id
_entity.type
_entity.pdbx_description
1 polymer ?
#
loop_
_entity_poly.entity_id
_entity_poly.type
_entity_poly.pdbx_seq_one_letter_code
_entity_poly.pdbx_strand_id
1 'polypeptide(L)'
;LKVVRADGTESIHEITPAVEYAFEQYAKKGFYKAFREDQKQSDIYWLAWECLRRADAPDVFPFGDKFLGTLKAVEVLGDDSPNG
;
A
#
# COMPACT_ATOMS: atom_id res chain seq x y z
N LEU A 1 -6.50 -0.04 -4.30
CA LEU A 1 -5.17 0.53 -4.39
C LEU A 1 -4.54 0.16 -5.73
N LYS A 2 -4.07 1.16 -6.46
CA LYS A 2 -3.40 0.93 -7.74
C LYS A 2 -1.91 1.21 -7.57
N VAL A 3 -1.09 0.23 -7.93
CA VAL A 3 0.37 0.35 -7.83
C VAL A 3 0.97 0.38 -9.23
N VAL A 4 1.76 1.42 -9.50
CA VAL A 4 2.51 1.54 -10.75
C VAL A 4 3.99 1.39 -10.41
N ARG A 5 4.63 0.37 -11.01
CA ARG A 5 6.05 0.11 -10.78
C ARG A 5 6.91 0.93 -11.74
N ALA A 6 8.17 1.10 -11.38
CA ALA A 6 9.11 1.87 -12.20
C ALA A 6 9.30 1.30 -13.61
N ASP A 7 9.11 0.00 -13.78
CA ASP A 7 9.21 -0.66 -15.09
C ASP A 7 7.93 -0.51 -15.93
N GLY A 8 6.93 0.21 -15.43
CA GLY A 8 5.69 0.46 -16.16
C GLY A 8 4.57 -0.53 -15.84
N THR A 9 4.83 -1.60 -15.09
CA THR A 9 3.76 -2.53 -14.74
C THR A 9 2.79 -1.90 -13.76
N GLU A 10 1.51 -2.25 -13.89
CA GLU A 10 0.44 -1.76 -13.03
C GLU A 10 -0.34 -2.92 -12.46
N SER A 11 -0.78 -2.77 -11.22
CA SER A 11 -1.61 -3.79 -10.57
C SER A 11 -2.61 -3.11 -9.64
N ILE A 12 -3.76 -3.77 -9.48
CA ILE A 12 -4.82 -3.31 -8.59
C ILE A 12 -4.91 -4.29 -7.44
N HIS A 13 -4.95 -3.78 -6.22
CA HIS A 13 -5.00 -4.61 -5.02
C HIS A 13 -6.14 -4.18 -4.12
N GLU A 14 -6.86 -5.16 -3.60
CA GLU A 14 -7.89 -4.92 -2.59
C GLU A 14 -7.23 -4.68 -1.23
N ILE A 15 -7.76 -3.73 -0.49
CA ILE A 15 -7.35 -3.53 0.90
C ILE A 15 -8.25 -4.38 1.76
N THR A 16 -7.79 -5.58 2.08
CA THR A 16 -8.56 -6.54 2.86
C THR A 16 -8.44 -6.28 4.36
N PRO A 17 -9.31 -6.87 5.19
CA PRO A 17 -9.14 -6.73 6.65
C PRO A 17 -7.78 -7.18 7.15
N ALA A 18 -7.19 -8.20 6.53
CA ALA A 18 -5.84 -8.64 6.92
C ALA A 18 -4.79 -7.57 6.64
N VAL A 19 -4.92 -6.87 5.52
CA VAL A 19 -4.01 -5.77 5.18
C VAL A 19 -4.21 -4.59 6.13
N GLU A 20 -5.47 -4.27 6.45
CA GLU A 20 -5.78 -3.21 7.41
C GLU A 20 -5.17 -3.50 8.77
N TYR A 21 -5.33 -4.73 9.25
CA TYR A 21 -4.78 -5.14 10.53
C TYR A 21 -3.26 -5.03 10.53
N ALA A 22 -2.60 -5.53 9.47
CA ALA A 22 -1.16 -5.48 9.36
C ALA A 22 -0.67 -4.02 9.38
N PHE A 23 -1.38 -3.13 8.69
CA PHE A 23 -1.03 -1.71 8.70
C PHE A 23 -1.12 -1.13 10.10
N GLU A 24 -2.19 -1.45 10.83
CA GLU A 24 -2.38 -0.90 12.18
C GLU A 24 -1.30 -1.39 13.13
N GLN A 25 -0.84 -2.63 12.97
CA GLN A 25 0.28 -3.14 13.77
C GLN A 25 1.58 -2.42 13.44
N TYR A 26 1.80 -2.10 12.18
CA TYR A 26 2.99 -1.39 11.73
C TYR A 26 2.95 0.08 12.17
N ALA A 27 1.87 0.78 11.88
CA ALA A 27 1.77 2.23 12.06
C ALA A 27 1.42 2.63 13.49
N LYS A 28 0.89 1.71 14.29
CA LYS A 28 0.43 1.96 15.66
C LYS A 28 -0.66 3.01 15.72
N LYS A 29 -1.53 3.01 14.72
CA LYS A 29 -2.68 3.92 14.65
C LYS A 29 -3.77 3.30 13.80
N GLY A 30 -5.00 3.79 13.93
CA GLY A 30 -6.12 3.27 13.18
C GLY A 30 -6.01 3.52 11.69
N PHE A 31 -6.46 2.55 10.90
CA PHE A 31 -6.39 2.61 9.45
C PHE A 31 -7.15 3.82 8.90
N TYR A 32 -8.39 4.03 9.36
CA TYR A 32 -9.20 5.14 8.84
C TYR A 32 -8.59 6.49 9.18
N LYS A 33 -8.06 6.64 10.40
CA LYS A 33 -7.39 7.88 10.77
C LYS A 33 -6.21 8.15 9.85
N ALA A 34 -5.42 7.14 9.56
CA ALA A 34 -4.25 7.30 8.71
C ALA A 34 -4.61 7.76 7.30
N PHE A 35 -5.68 7.20 6.72
CA PHE A 35 -6.01 7.45 5.32
C PHE A 35 -7.08 8.50 5.10
N ARG A 36 -7.79 8.92 6.13
CA ARG A 36 -8.76 10.02 6.02
C ARG A 36 -8.21 11.34 6.56
N GLU A 37 -7.40 11.28 7.60
CA GLU A 37 -6.91 12.49 8.25
C GLU A 37 -5.45 12.76 7.96
N ASP A 38 -4.57 11.79 8.22
CA ASP A 38 -3.13 12.01 8.13
C ASP A 38 -2.61 11.98 6.70
N GLN A 39 -3.07 11.04 5.90
CA GLN A 39 -2.73 10.90 4.47
C GLN A 39 -1.23 10.99 4.19
N LYS A 40 -0.42 10.34 5.01
CA LYS A 40 1.02 10.34 4.82
C LYS A 40 1.41 9.44 3.65
N GLN A 41 2.26 9.94 2.77
CA GLN A 41 2.72 9.16 1.63
C GLN A 41 3.46 7.90 2.04
N SER A 42 4.26 7.97 3.10
CA SER A 42 4.98 6.78 3.57
C SER A 42 4.01 5.66 3.98
N ASP A 43 2.86 6.01 4.54
CA ASP A 43 1.85 5.02 4.90
C ASP A 43 1.25 4.37 3.66
N ILE A 44 0.98 5.18 2.63
CA ILE A 44 0.44 4.68 1.37
C ILE A 44 1.44 3.73 0.70
N TYR A 45 2.72 4.08 0.71
CA TYR A 45 3.76 3.24 0.14
C TYR A 45 3.92 1.93 0.92
N TRP A 46 3.78 1.97 2.24
CA TRP A 46 3.81 0.74 3.04
C TRP A 46 2.65 -0.18 2.67
N LEU A 47 1.45 0.38 2.47
CA LEU A 47 0.31 -0.41 2.03
C LEU A 47 0.59 -1.08 0.69
N ALA A 48 1.17 -0.34 -0.25
CA ALA A 48 1.54 -0.92 -1.54
C ALA A 48 2.51 -2.09 -1.35
N TRP A 49 3.51 -1.91 -0.48
CA TRP A 49 4.47 -2.96 -0.18
C TRP A 49 3.78 -4.21 0.36
N GLU A 50 2.88 -4.04 1.32
CA GLU A 50 2.19 -5.17 1.93
C GLU A 50 1.30 -5.90 0.90
N CYS A 51 0.59 -5.16 0.06
CA CYS A 51 -0.23 -5.76 -0.99
C CYS A 51 0.62 -6.55 -1.99
N LEU A 52 1.74 -5.97 -2.43
CA LEU A 52 2.63 -6.64 -3.37
C LEU A 52 3.25 -7.90 -2.75
N ARG A 53 3.65 -7.82 -1.49
CA ARG A 53 4.21 -8.95 -0.77
C ARG A 53 3.22 -10.10 -0.69
N ARG A 54 1.97 -9.80 -0.36
CA ARG A 54 0.92 -10.83 -0.25
C ARG A 54 0.55 -11.42 -1.60
N ALA A 55 0.75 -10.66 -2.67
CA ALA A 55 0.47 -11.13 -4.03
C ALA A 55 1.66 -11.86 -4.67
N ASP A 56 2.75 -12.04 -3.93
CA ASP A 56 3.98 -12.67 -4.43
C ASP A 56 4.51 -11.97 -5.68
N ALA A 57 4.39 -10.65 -5.74
CA ALA A 57 4.91 -9.88 -6.85
C ALA A 57 6.45 -9.95 -6.89
N PRO A 58 7.06 -9.81 -8.08
CA PRO A 58 8.51 -9.82 -8.17
C PRO A 58 9.16 -8.57 -7.56
N ASP A 59 10.40 -8.72 -7.10
CA ASP A 59 11.23 -7.61 -6.65
C ASP A 59 10.64 -6.84 -5.46
N VAL A 60 9.97 -7.54 -4.56
CA VAL A 60 9.46 -6.93 -3.34
C VAL A 60 10.54 -7.06 -2.27
N PHE A 61 11.45 -6.09 -2.26
CA PHE A 61 12.51 -6.03 -1.25
C PHE A 61 11.92 -5.62 0.11
N PRO A 62 12.68 -5.79 1.21
CA PRO A 62 12.21 -5.26 2.49
C PRO A 62 11.85 -3.78 2.37
N PHE A 63 10.84 -3.34 3.11
CA PHE A 63 10.36 -1.97 3.01
C PHE A 63 11.48 -0.99 3.34
N GLY A 64 11.77 -0.09 2.41
CA GLY A 64 12.83 0.91 2.53
C GLY A 64 13.19 1.46 1.17
N ASP A 65 14.33 2.15 1.09
CA ASP A 65 14.72 2.88 -0.11
C ASP A 65 14.81 2.00 -1.34
N LYS A 66 15.34 0.80 -1.21
CA LYS A 66 15.49 -0.10 -2.35
C LYS A 66 14.12 -0.47 -2.93
N PHE A 67 13.16 -0.81 -2.05
CA PHE A 67 11.82 -1.11 -2.50
C PHE A 67 11.18 0.13 -3.12
N LEU A 68 11.28 1.29 -2.46
CA LEU A 68 10.65 2.52 -2.94
C LEU A 68 11.17 2.90 -4.32
N GLY A 69 12.43 2.59 -4.62
CA GLY A 69 12.97 2.81 -5.96
C GLY A 69 12.31 1.98 -7.05
N THR A 70 11.56 0.93 -6.69
CA THR A 70 10.81 0.13 -7.66
C THR A 70 9.42 0.69 -7.94
N LEU A 71 8.99 1.72 -7.20
CA LEU A 71 7.67 2.31 -7.37
C LEU A 71 7.75 3.58 -8.21
N LYS A 72 6.73 3.76 -9.05
CA LYS A 72 6.54 5.02 -9.77
C LYS A 72 5.42 5.83 -9.12
N ALA A 73 4.31 5.18 -8.81
CA ALA A 73 3.16 5.86 -8.19
C ALA A 73 2.26 4.86 -7.50
N VAL A 74 1.56 5.31 -6.47
CA VAL A 74 0.54 4.53 -5.78
C VAL A 74 -0.68 5.42 -5.65
N GLU A 75 -1.84 4.94 -6.11
CA GLU A 75 -3.09 5.68 -6.03
C GLU A 75 -4.08 4.96 -5.13
N VAL A 76 -4.68 5.71 -4.22
CA VAL A 76 -5.80 5.19 -3.42
C VAL A 76 -7.06 5.43 -4.23
N LEU A 77 -7.67 4.36 -4.72
CA LEU A 77 -8.87 4.45 -5.52
C LEU A 77 -10.08 4.67 -4.63
N GLY A 78 -11.08 5.40 -5.13
CA GLY A 78 -12.27 5.70 -4.34
C GLY A 78 -12.99 4.45 -3.87
N ASP A 79 -12.94 3.39 -4.68
CA ASP A 79 -13.61 2.13 -4.36
C ASP A 79 -12.84 1.28 -3.35
N ASP A 80 -11.65 1.70 -2.95
CA ASP A 80 -10.87 0.98 -1.94
C ASP A 80 -11.41 1.19 -0.55
N SER A 81 -12.39 2.07 -0.38
CA SER A 81 -13.02 2.24 0.91
C SER A 81 -13.71 0.94 1.32
N PRO A 82 -13.45 0.44 2.53
CA PRO A 82 -14.08 -0.80 3.00
C PRO A 82 -15.61 -0.74 3.02
N ASN A 83 -16.16 0.47 3.06
CA ASN A 83 -17.61 0.67 3.05
C ASN A 83 -18.10 1.17 1.70
N GLY A 84 -17.21 1.14 0.74
CA GLY A 84 -17.41 1.72 -0.58
C GLY A 84 -18.46 1.06 -1.39
#